data_b8ee7b271eeafe0e89807f39b43d0e9e
#
_entry.id   b8ee7b271eeafe0e89807f39b43d0e9e
#
_cell.length_a   1.000
_cell.length_b   1.000
_cell.length_c   1.000
_cell.angle_alpha   90.00
_cell.angle_beta   90.00
_cell.angle_gamma   90.00
#
_symmetry.space_group_name_H-M   'P 1'
#
loop_
_entity.id
_entity.type
_entity.pdbx_description
1 polymer ?
#
loop_
_entity_poly.entity_id
_entity_poly.type
_entity_poly.pdbx_seq_one_letter_code
_entity_poly.pdbx_strand_id
1 'polypeptide(L)'
;HLCVEAAGVPQTFTQAVQATQCGGNIVILGNPSAEVTLPTSLISQLMRREVNIIGTWNSDYSVFGNNDDWRTVLQAMASKTLNLKPLITHLVPLTEAFDILQIMRDKTEFYAKVLIHPEGNR
;
A
#
# COMPACT_ATOMS: atom_id res chain seq x y z
N HIS A 1 -19.12 3.98 0.57
CA HIS A 1 -19.07 3.51 1.95
C HIS A 1 -17.65 3.31 2.48
N LEU A 2 -16.68 2.94 1.64
CA LEU A 2 -15.28 2.71 1.99
C LEU A 2 -14.38 3.48 1.03
N CYS A 3 -13.48 4.30 1.58
CA CYS A 3 -12.37 4.91 0.87
C CYS A 3 -11.07 4.31 1.40
N VAL A 4 -10.12 4.02 0.50
CA VAL A 4 -8.78 3.55 0.87
C VAL A 4 -7.78 4.58 0.40
N GLU A 5 -7.06 5.18 1.32
CA GLU A 5 -5.93 6.06 1.04
C GLU A 5 -4.66 5.21 1.03
N ALA A 6 -4.06 5.01 -0.14
CA ALA A 6 -2.91 4.13 -0.34
C ALA A 6 -1.69 4.83 -0.96
N ALA A 7 -1.80 6.12 -1.27
CA ALA A 7 -0.71 6.89 -1.90
C ALA A 7 0.23 7.55 -0.88
N GLY A 8 -0.26 7.83 0.33
CA GLY A 8 0.52 8.47 1.39
C GLY A 8 0.88 9.92 1.07
N VAL A 9 0.04 10.64 0.32
CA VAL A 9 0.26 12.06 0.07
C VAL A 9 -0.86 12.92 0.65
N PRO A 10 -0.60 14.15 1.12
CA PRO A 10 -1.61 14.98 1.78
C PRO A 10 -2.87 15.22 0.96
N GLN A 11 -2.72 15.34 -0.37
CA GLN A 11 -3.83 15.57 -1.29
C GLN A 11 -4.81 14.39 -1.31
N THR A 12 -4.32 13.16 -1.39
CA THR A 12 -5.18 11.97 -1.45
C THR A 12 -5.90 11.72 -0.13
N PHE A 13 -5.27 12.04 0.99
CA PHE A 13 -5.96 12.05 2.28
C PHE A 13 -7.14 13.03 2.30
N THR A 14 -6.91 14.27 1.85
CA THR A 14 -7.96 15.29 1.75
C THR A 14 -9.09 14.83 0.82
N GLN A 15 -8.74 14.24 -0.33
CA GLN A 15 -9.71 13.69 -1.29
C GLN A 15 -10.52 12.53 -0.70
N ALA A 16 -9.89 11.64 0.07
CA ALA A 16 -10.58 10.56 0.76
C ALA A 16 -11.64 11.09 1.74
N VAL A 17 -11.30 12.14 2.52
CA VAL A 17 -12.26 12.81 3.42
C VAL A 17 -13.43 13.41 2.64
N GLN A 18 -13.16 14.07 1.52
CA GLN A 18 -14.21 14.70 0.69
C GLN A 18 -15.14 13.67 0.04
N ALA A 19 -14.57 12.57 -0.45
CA ALA A 19 -15.30 11.54 -1.20
C ALA A 19 -16.12 10.58 -0.32
N THR A 20 -15.79 10.47 0.97
CA THR A 20 -16.44 9.51 1.87
C THR A 20 -17.87 9.96 2.19
N GLN A 21 -18.81 9.02 2.12
CA GLN A 21 -20.22 9.24 2.43
C GLN A 21 -20.46 9.31 3.95
N CYS A 22 -21.65 9.82 4.34
CA CYS A 22 -22.10 9.77 5.74
C CYS A 22 -22.06 8.33 6.27
N GLY A 23 -21.54 8.13 7.48
CA GLY A 23 -21.36 6.83 8.13
C GLY A 23 -20.28 5.96 7.45
N GLY A 24 -19.50 6.53 6.52
CA GLY A 24 -18.48 5.80 5.78
C GLY A 24 -17.18 5.62 6.55
N ASN A 25 -16.29 4.82 5.98
CA ASN A 25 -14.98 4.53 6.53
C ASN A 25 -13.86 4.98 5.59
N ILE A 26 -12.81 5.56 6.15
CA ILE A 26 -11.55 5.83 5.47
C ILE A 26 -10.50 4.91 6.07
N VAL A 27 -9.90 4.06 5.26
CA VAL A 27 -8.76 3.23 5.66
C VAL A 27 -7.49 3.88 5.15
N ILE A 28 -6.58 4.20 6.07
CA ILE A 28 -5.26 4.76 5.77
C ILE A 28 -4.27 3.60 5.69
N LEU A 29 -3.78 3.34 4.48
CA LEU A 29 -2.78 2.34 4.14
C LEU A 29 -1.46 3.00 3.71
N GLY A 30 -1.56 4.17 3.04
CA GLY A 30 -0.40 4.93 2.59
C GLY A 30 0.36 5.55 3.74
N ASN A 31 1.70 5.36 3.78
CA ASN A 31 2.53 6.04 4.78
C ASN A 31 2.71 7.51 4.38
N PRO A 32 2.34 8.47 5.26
CA PRO A 32 2.43 9.89 4.93
C PRO A 32 3.85 10.31 4.54
N SER A 33 3.98 10.93 3.38
CA SER A 33 5.27 11.45 2.83
C SER A 33 5.56 12.89 3.25
N ALA A 34 4.55 13.59 3.81
CA ALA A 34 4.64 14.96 4.28
C ALA A 34 3.54 15.22 5.33
N GLU A 35 3.61 16.39 5.96
CA GLU A 35 2.59 16.84 6.92
C GLU A 35 1.22 16.94 6.26
N VAL A 36 0.21 16.37 6.92
CA VAL A 36 -1.19 16.42 6.48
C VAL A 36 -1.93 17.46 7.31
N THR A 37 -2.32 18.55 6.67
CA THR A 37 -3.12 19.61 7.30
C THR A 37 -4.55 19.55 6.81
N LEU A 38 -5.50 19.39 7.74
CA LEU A 38 -6.93 19.44 7.42
C LEU A 38 -7.51 20.80 7.78
N PRO A 39 -8.15 21.50 6.85
CA PRO A 39 -8.93 22.70 7.16
C PRO A 39 -10.03 22.40 8.19
N THR A 40 -10.35 23.36 9.04
CA THR A 40 -11.42 23.23 10.04
C THR A 40 -12.75 22.81 9.41
N SER A 41 -13.03 23.26 8.19
CA SER A 41 -14.23 22.87 7.45
C SER A 41 -14.29 21.36 7.14
N LEU A 42 -13.16 20.71 6.84
CA LEU A 42 -13.10 19.26 6.63
C LEU A 42 -13.25 18.49 7.95
N ILE A 43 -12.67 18.98 9.02
CA ILE A 43 -12.89 18.39 10.35
C ILE A 43 -14.39 18.45 10.72
N SER A 44 -15.03 19.59 10.49
CA SER A 44 -16.47 19.73 10.69
C SER A 44 -17.29 18.77 9.82
N GLN A 45 -16.85 18.52 8.58
CA GLN A 45 -17.50 17.54 7.70
C GLN A 45 -17.35 16.11 8.21
N LEU A 46 -16.16 15.70 8.68
CA LEU A 46 -15.95 14.39 9.30
C LEU A 46 -16.91 14.14 10.46
N MET A 47 -17.00 15.14 11.37
CA MET A 47 -17.91 15.05 12.52
C MET A 47 -19.38 14.93 12.10
N ARG A 48 -19.84 15.82 11.20
CA ARG A 48 -21.26 15.85 10.78
C ARG A 48 -21.67 14.65 9.95
N ARG A 49 -20.72 14.02 9.27
CA ARG A 49 -20.96 12.83 8.45
C ARG A 49 -20.70 11.53 9.22
N GLU A 50 -20.27 11.61 10.48
CA GLU A 50 -19.96 10.44 11.32
C GLU A 50 -18.98 9.48 10.63
N VAL A 51 -17.92 10.04 10.01
CA VAL A 51 -16.94 9.27 9.25
C VAL A 51 -15.90 8.67 10.20
N ASN A 52 -15.61 7.38 10.04
CA ASN A 52 -14.55 6.71 10.75
C ASN A 52 -13.24 6.80 9.95
N ILE A 53 -12.14 7.06 10.65
CA ILE A 53 -10.78 7.00 10.10
C ILE A 53 -10.06 5.86 10.79
N ILE A 54 -9.60 4.88 10.00
CA ILE A 54 -9.01 3.63 10.48
C ILE A 54 -7.59 3.55 9.94
N GLY A 55 -6.60 3.53 10.83
CA GLY A 55 -5.23 3.23 10.46
C GLY A 55 -5.05 1.72 10.26
N THR A 56 -4.25 1.34 9.27
CA THR A 56 -3.78 -0.03 9.08
C THR A 56 -2.28 -0.02 8.84
N TRP A 57 -1.60 -1.05 9.30
CA TRP A 57 -0.17 -1.16 9.17
C TRP A 57 0.24 -2.61 9.00
N ASN A 58 1.03 -2.87 7.99
CA ASN A 58 1.57 -4.19 7.69
C ASN A 58 0.52 -5.33 7.65
N SER A 59 1.03 -6.50 7.34
CA SER A 59 0.31 -7.75 7.42
C SER A 59 0.41 -8.34 8.83
N ASP A 60 -0.66 -8.95 9.27
CA ASP A 60 -0.68 -9.70 10.52
C ASP A 60 0.14 -10.99 10.38
N TYR A 61 0.92 -11.30 11.41
CA TYR A 61 1.73 -12.52 11.46
C TYR A 61 1.66 -13.15 12.84
N SER A 62 1.38 -14.45 12.88
CA SER A 62 1.34 -15.22 14.13
C SER A 62 2.20 -16.46 14.04
N VAL A 63 3.16 -16.60 14.97
CA VAL A 63 4.01 -17.79 15.08
C VAL A 63 3.19 -19.02 15.42
N PHE A 64 2.15 -18.88 16.25
CA PHE A 64 1.34 -19.98 16.77
C PHE A 64 -0.10 -19.99 16.22
N GLY A 65 -0.49 -18.99 15.46
CA GLY A 65 -1.82 -18.89 14.87
C GLY A 65 -2.00 -19.78 13.64
N ASN A 66 -3.22 -20.21 13.40
CA ASN A 66 -3.56 -21.00 12.21
C ASN A 66 -3.91 -20.14 11.00
N ASN A 67 -4.26 -18.86 11.22
CA ASN A 67 -4.61 -17.89 10.18
C ASN A 67 -3.90 -16.57 10.46
N ASP A 68 -3.08 -16.17 9.53
CA ASP A 68 -2.50 -14.83 9.43
C ASP A 68 -2.46 -14.42 7.95
N ASP A 69 -2.18 -13.16 7.68
CA ASP A 69 -2.17 -12.64 6.31
C ASP A 69 -1.11 -13.33 5.44
N TRP A 70 0.04 -13.65 5.99
CA TRP A 70 1.11 -14.33 5.27
C TRP A 70 0.70 -15.72 4.79
N ARG A 71 0.11 -16.51 5.67
CA ARG A 71 -0.37 -17.85 5.32
C ARG A 71 -1.51 -17.79 4.33
N THR A 72 -2.44 -16.84 4.53
CA THR A 72 -3.56 -16.63 3.63
C THR A 72 -3.08 -16.32 2.22
N VAL A 73 -2.12 -15.39 2.06
CA VAL A 73 -1.54 -15.05 0.77
C VAL A 73 -0.80 -16.24 0.15
N LEU A 74 0.04 -16.94 0.91
CA LEU A 74 0.76 -18.11 0.40
C LEU A 74 -0.18 -19.25 -0.03
N GLN A 75 -1.26 -19.48 0.71
CA GLN A 75 -2.28 -20.46 0.32
C GLN A 75 -3.02 -20.04 -0.95
N ALA A 76 -3.36 -18.76 -1.08
CA ALA A 76 -3.99 -18.22 -2.28
C ALA A 76 -3.07 -18.33 -3.51
N MET A 77 -1.76 -18.13 -3.34
CA MET A 77 -0.77 -18.35 -4.40
C MET A 77 -0.64 -19.84 -4.77
N ALA A 78 -0.57 -20.72 -3.75
CA ALA A 78 -0.46 -22.17 -3.97
C ALA A 78 -1.68 -22.74 -4.68
N SER A 79 -2.89 -22.28 -4.33
CA SER A 79 -4.15 -22.67 -4.97
C SER A 79 -4.38 -21.96 -6.33
N LYS A 80 -3.46 -21.07 -6.74
CA LYS A 80 -3.56 -20.28 -7.99
C LYS A 80 -4.76 -19.33 -8.05
N THR A 81 -5.39 -19.02 -6.91
CA THR A 81 -6.44 -17.99 -6.81
C THR A 81 -5.86 -16.59 -6.79
N LEU A 82 -4.57 -16.45 -6.45
CA LEU A 82 -3.81 -15.21 -6.50
C LEU A 82 -2.58 -15.38 -7.38
N ASN A 83 -2.46 -14.56 -8.42
CA ASN A 83 -1.29 -14.53 -9.30
C ASN A 83 -0.61 -13.15 -9.19
N LEU A 84 0.55 -13.09 -8.55
CA LEU A 84 1.34 -11.87 -8.38
C LEU A 84 2.41 -11.69 -9.46
N LYS A 85 2.64 -12.66 -10.33
CA LYS A 85 3.66 -12.57 -11.40
C LYS A 85 3.52 -11.34 -12.29
N PRO A 86 2.30 -10.91 -12.70
CA PRO A 86 2.16 -9.71 -13.52
C PRO A 86 2.62 -8.41 -12.87
N LEU A 87 2.78 -8.40 -11.53
CA LEU A 87 3.29 -7.23 -10.81
C LEU A 87 4.81 -7.13 -10.84
N ILE A 88 5.53 -8.21 -11.16
CA ILE A 88 6.99 -8.21 -11.24
C ILE A 88 7.39 -7.55 -12.55
N THR A 89 7.92 -6.34 -12.44
CA THR A 89 8.39 -5.56 -13.61
C THR A 89 9.87 -5.78 -13.88
N HIS A 90 10.65 -6.02 -12.82
CA HIS A 90 12.09 -6.19 -12.91
C HIS A 90 12.54 -7.39 -12.07
N LEU A 91 13.42 -8.17 -12.63
CA LEU A 91 14.12 -9.26 -11.96
C LEU A 91 15.61 -9.11 -12.28
N VAL A 92 16.39 -8.65 -11.32
CA VAL A 92 17.80 -8.29 -11.54
C VAL A 92 18.71 -9.07 -10.60
N PRO A 93 19.95 -9.36 -11.00
CA PRO A 93 20.94 -9.95 -10.12
C PRO A 93 21.41 -8.93 -9.07
N LEU A 94 21.97 -9.42 -7.97
CA LEU A 94 22.48 -8.57 -6.88
C LEU A 94 23.51 -7.56 -7.38
N THR A 95 24.29 -7.90 -8.41
CA THR A 95 25.28 -7.02 -9.02
C THR A 95 24.68 -5.75 -9.64
N GLU A 96 23.43 -5.78 -10.05
CA GLU A 96 22.69 -4.65 -10.65
C GLU A 96 21.78 -3.93 -9.63
N ALA A 97 21.82 -4.34 -8.35
CA ALA A 97 20.94 -3.80 -7.32
C ALA A 97 21.06 -2.27 -7.18
N PHE A 98 22.26 -1.72 -7.31
CA PHE A 98 22.49 -0.29 -7.18
C PHE A 98 21.84 0.49 -8.32
N ASP A 99 21.98 0.00 -9.55
CA ASP A 99 21.46 0.67 -10.74
C ASP A 99 19.93 0.69 -10.72
N ILE A 100 19.31 -0.46 -10.37
CA ILE A 100 17.85 -0.51 -10.30
C ILE A 100 17.29 0.36 -9.17
N LEU A 101 17.99 0.49 -8.03
CA LEU A 101 17.60 1.41 -6.97
C LEU A 101 17.70 2.88 -7.40
N GLN A 102 18.65 3.24 -8.25
CA GLN A 102 18.72 4.58 -8.84
C GLN A 102 17.51 4.85 -9.75
N ILE A 103 17.17 3.90 -10.62
CA ILE A 103 15.99 3.96 -11.49
C ILE A 103 14.72 4.19 -10.66
N MET A 104 14.56 3.43 -9.56
CA MET A 104 13.42 3.57 -8.65
C MET A 104 13.39 4.94 -7.96
N ARG A 105 14.53 5.45 -7.53
CA ARG A 105 14.65 6.77 -6.88
C ARG A 105 14.30 7.88 -7.85
N ASP A 106 14.86 7.83 -9.05
CA ASP A 106 14.76 8.91 -10.04
C ASP A 106 13.50 8.78 -10.92
N LYS A 107 12.76 7.66 -10.77
CA LYS A 107 11.53 7.36 -11.51
C LYS A 107 11.70 7.51 -13.03
N THR A 108 12.82 7.06 -13.54
CA THR A 108 13.17 7.18 -14.98
C THR A 108 12.37 6.24 -15.87
N GLU A 109 11.80 5.17 -15.28
CA GLU A 109 10.90 4.26 -15.96
C GLU A 109 9.81 3.73 -15.02
N PHE A 110 8.80 3.09 -15.61
CA PHE A 110 7.73 2.48 -14.84
C PHE A 110 8.22 1.23 -14.10
N TYR A 111 7.96 1.15 -12.80
CA TYR A 111 8.17 -0.04 -12.00
C TYR A 111 6.99 -0.27 -11.04
N ALA A 112 6.72 -1.55 -10.74
CA ALA A 112 5.74 -1.96 -9.73
C ALA A 112 6.40 -2.83 -8.66
N LYS A 113 6.94 -4.00 -9.04
CA LYS A 113 7.72 -4.86 -8.15
C LYS A 113 9.07 -5.17 -8.77
N VAL A 114 10.11 -4.80 -8.05
CA VAL A 114 11.50 -5.12 -8.38
C VAL A 114 11.97 -6.24 -7.47
N LEU A 115 12.41 -7.34 -8.05
CA LEU A 115 13.00 -8.45 -7.32
C LEU A 115 14.50 -8.49 -7.61
N ILE A 116 15.28 -8.62 -6.55
CA ILE A 116 16.73 -8.79 -6.61
C ILE A 116 17.03 -10.21 -6.18
N HIS A 117 17.67 -10.99 -7.04
CA HIS A 117 18.07 -12.36 -6.69
C HIS A 117 19.58 -12.41 -6.41
N PRO A 118 20.00 -13.11 -5.34
CA PRO A 118 21.39 -13.10 -4.89
C PRO A 118 22.32 -13.91 -5.78
N GLU A 119 21.76 -14.88 -6.54
CA GLU A 119 22.52 -15.72 -7.46
C GLU A 119 22.38 -15.16 -8.87
N GLY A 120 23.51 -15.00 -9.59
CA GLY A 120 23.49 -14.68 -11.01
C GLY A 120 22.63 -15.68 -11.78
N ASN A 121 22.05 -15.25 -12.91
CA ASN A 121 21.22 -16.09 -13.77
C ASN A 121 21.85 -17.48 -13.97
N ARG A 122 21.19 -18.51 -13.45
CA ARG A 122 21.40 -19.88 -13.92
C ARG A 122 20.49 -20.17 -15.09
#